data_431c97ffcad3ba16360d58dd9a610d43
#
_entry.id   431c97ffcad3ba16360d58dd9a610d43
#
_cell.length_a   1.000
_cell.length_b   1.000
_cell.length_c   1.000
_cell.angle_alpha   90.00
_cell.angle_beta   90.00
_cell.angle_gamma   90.00
#
_symmetry.space_group_name_H-M   'P 1'
#
loop_
_entity.id
_entity.type
_entity.pdbx_description
1 polymer ?
#
loop_
_entity_poly.entity_id
_entity_poly.type
_entity_poly.pdbx_seq_one_letter_code
_entity_poly.pdbx_strand_id
1 'polypeptide(L)'
;MTVKQISIFLENKPGQLSGICRALAKENIDIATHSLADSADFGIVRMIVDDHVKGCDVLAKAGFAVVQTDVVMATVPDHPGGMAEIMEKLDRAGVDIEYSYAYALGSGEKAILVFKFDDNAKAEAALEG
;
A
#
# COMPACT_ATOMS: atom_id res chain seq x y z
N MET A 1 1.66 10.77 6.38
CA MET A 1 1.79 9.85 7.53
C MET A 1 2.41 8.54 7.07
N THR A 2 3.45 8.12 7.74
CA THR A 2 4.15 6.87 7.42
C THR A 2 3.44 5.68 8.07
N VAL A 3 3.15 4.65 7.30
CA VAL A 3 2.53 3.43 7.78
C VAL A 3 3.28 2.20 7.27
N LYS A 4 3.06 1.06 7.91
CA LYS A 4 3.67 -0.20 7.49
C LYS A 4 2.78 -0.91 6.49
N GLN A 5 3.36 -1.28 5.37
CA GLN A 5 2.71 -2.08 4.33
C GLN A 5 3.31 -3.48 4.35
N ILE A 6 2.48 -4.48 4.13
CA ILE A 6 2.96 -5.83 3.90
C ILE A 6 3.05 -6.05 2.41
N SER A 7 4.23 -6.46 1.93
CA SER A 7 4.44 -6.85 0.55
C SER A 7 4.59 -8.38 0.51
N ILE A 8 3.80 -9.05 -0.30
CA ILE A 8 3.75 -10.51 -0.36
C ILE A 8 4.06 -10.93 -1.78
N PHE A 9 5.04 -11.81 -1.93
CA PHE A 9 5.45 -12.33 -3.22
C PHE A 9 4.69 -13.61 -3.51
N LEU A 10 4.07 -13.68 -4.68
CA LEU A 10 3.22 -14.80 -5.09
C LEU A 10 3.74 -15.47 -6.34
N GLU A 11 3.46 -16.77 -6.44
CA GLU A 11 3.53 -17.43 -7.73
C GLU A 11 2.25 -17.08 -8.50
N ASN A 12 2.35 -16.94 -9.80
CA ASN A 12 1.21 -16.55 -10.63
C ASN A 12 0.34 -17.76 -10.96
N LYS A 13 -0.42 -18.22 -9.97
CA LYS A 13 -1.32 -19.36 -10.09
C LYS A 13 -2.60 -19.16 -9.27
N PRO A 14 -3.68 -19.87 -9.63
CA PRO A 14 -4.95 -19.73 -8.89
C PRO A 14 -4.80 -20.09 -7.41
N GLY A 15 -5.54 -19.41 -6.57
CA GLY A 15 -5.62 -19.69 -5.15
C GLY A 15 -4.61 -18.97 -4.27
N GLN A 16 -3.64 -18.26 -4.85
CA GLN A 16 -2.62 -17.57 -4.05
C GLN A 16 -3.21 -16.41 -3.25
N LEU A 17 -3.92 -15.52 -3.91
CA LEU A 17 -4.52 -14.37 -3.22
C LEU A 17 -5.62 -14.81 -2.23
N SER A 18 -6.45 -15.77 -2.62
CA SER A 18 -7.47 -16.27 -1.71
C SER A 18 -6.87 -16.95 -0.48
N GLY A 19 -5.73 -17.62 -0.64
CA GLY A 19 -4.99 -18.19 0.48
C GLY A 19 -4.53 -17.16 1.48
N ILE A 20 -4.02 -16.02 0.99
CA ILE A 20 -3.64 -14.89 1.84
C ILE A 20 -4.85 -14.36 2.61
N CYS A 21 -5.94 -14.13 1.90
CA CYS A 21 -7.16 -13.58 2.53
C CYS A 21 -7.72 -14.53 3.59
N ARG A 22 -7.73 -15.83 3.32
CA ARG A 22 -8.21 -16.81 4.30
C ARG A 22 -7.32 -16.88 5.54
N ALA A 23 -6.00 -16.83 5.34
CA ALA A 23 -5.05 -16.87 6.47
C ALA A 23 -5.26 -15.67 7.40
N LEU A 24 -5.44 -14.49 6.83
CA LEU A 24 -5.67 -13.27 7.62
C LEU A 24 -7.06 -13.29 8.29
N ALA A 25 -8.08 -13.72 7.57
CA ALA A 25 -9.45 -13.79 8.11
C ALA A 25 -9.55 -14.73 9.30
N LYS A 26 -8.85 -15.86 9.22
CA LYS A 26 -8.84 -16.85 10.29
C LYS A 26 -8.31 -16.29 11.60
N GLU A 27 -7.42 -15.31 11.53
CA GLU A 27 -6.83 -14.65 12.69
C GLU A 27 -7.46 -13.29 12.97
N ASN A 28 -8.60 -13.02 12.35
CA ASN A 28 -9.38 -11.79 12.55
C ASN A 28 -8.58 -10.52 12.21
N ILE A 29 -7.78 -10.58 11.16
CA ILE A 29 -7.00 -9.43 10.69
C ILE A 29 -7.73 -8.82 9.50
N ASP A 30 -8.02 -7.52 9.59
CA ASP A 30 -8.76 -6.79 8.57
C ASP A 30 -7.82 -6.20 7.53
N ILE A 31 -8.18 -6.36 6.26
CA ILE A 31 -7.45 -5.79 5.13
C ILE A 31 -8.10 -4.46 4.78
N ALA A 32 -7.37 -3.36 5.03
CA ALA A 32 -7.90 -2.03 4.74
C ALA A 32 -7.81 -1.70 3.26
N THR A 33 -6.74 -2.09 2.61
CA THR A 33 -6.55 -1.89 1.17
C THR A 33 -5.50 -2.85 0.63
N HIS A 34 -5.53 -3.07 -0.66
CA HIS A 34 -4.54 -3.90 -1.33
C HIS A 34 -4.34 -3.46 -2.78
N SER A 35 -3.21 -3.85 -3.32
CA SER A 35 -2.88 -3.69 -4.74
C SER A 35 -2.19 -4.96 -5.19
N LEU A 36 -2.62 -5.50 -6.32
CA LEU A 36 -2.00 -6.69 -6.91
C LEU A 36 -1.35 -6.28 -8.23
N ALA A 37 -0.05 -6.48 -8.31
CA ALA A 37 0.71 -6.24 -9.52
C ALA A 37 1.25 -7.58 -10.03
N ASP A 38 1.26 -7.73 -11.34
CA ASP A 38 1.58 -8.98 -12.01
C ASP A 38 2.78 -8.80 -12.94
N SER A 39 3.64 -9.81 -12.96
CA SER A 39 4.65 -9.97 -14.00
C SER A 39 4.44 -11.37 -14.59
N ALA A 40 5.25 -11.76 -15.59
CA ALA A 40 5.00 -13.02 -16.31
C ALA A 40 4.88 -14.25 -15.40
N ASP A 41 5.76 -14.39 -14.40
CA ASP A 41 5.85 -15.57 -13.56
C ASP A 41 5.46 -15.34 -12.12
N PHE A 42 5.44 -14.09 -11.67
CA PHE A 42 5.24 -13.73 -10.27
C PHE A 42 4.26 -12.59 -10.14
N GLY A 43 3.67 -12.50 -8.96
CA GLY A 43 2.87 -11.36 -8.59
C GLY A 43 3.38 -10.79 -7.28
N ILE A 44 3.02 -9.56 -7.01
CA ILE A 44 3.26 -8.95 -5.71
C ILE A 44 1.95 -8.32 -5.22
N VAL A 45 1.56 -8.69 -4.00
CA VAL A 45 0.42 -8.07 -3.32
C VAL A 45 0.98 -7.11 -2.29
N ARG A 46 0.52 -5.88 -2.36
CA ARG A 46 0.83 -4.88 -1.36
C ARG A 46 -0.44 -4.58 -0.60
N MET A 47 -0.41 -4.69 0.72
CA MET A 47 -1.62 -4.46 1.50
C MET A 47 -1.33 -3.77 2.82
N ILE A 48 -2.34 -3.07 3.32
CA ILE A 48 -2.31 -2.46 4.64
C ILE A 48 -3.39 -3.16 5.45
N VAL A 49 -2.98 -3.68 6.59
CA VAL A 49 -3.87 -4.40 7.50
C VAL A 49 -3.87 -3.69 8.86
N ASP A 50 -4.86 -3.97 9.69
CA ASP A 50 -5.01 -3.35 10.99
C ASP A 50 -3.90 -3.76 11.97
N ASP A 51 -3.41 -4.99 11.89
CA ASP A 51 -2.32 -5.50 12.73
C ASP A 51 -1.22 -6.07 11.85
N HIS A 52 -0.29 -5.21 11.42
CA HIS A 52 0.75 -5.61 10.49
C HIS A 52 1.77 -6.59 11.08
N VAL A 53 2.03 -6.50 12.38
CA VAL A 53 2.97 -7.42 13.04
C VAL A 53 2.41 -8.83 13.04
N LYS A 54 1.18 -8.99 13.49
CA LYS A 54 0.50 -10.28 13.49
C LYS A 54 0.26 -10.78 12.07
N GLY A 55 -0.10 -9.86 11.16
CA GLY A 55 -0.32 -10.22 9.76
C GLY A 55 0.92 -10.81 9.09
N CYS A 56 2.08 -10.21 9.31
CA CYS A 56 3.34 -10.73 8.77
C CYS A 56 3.64 -12.13 9.35
N ASP A 57 3.43 -12.31 10.65
CA ASP A 57 3.69 -13.59 11.30
C ASP A 57 2.76 -14.68 10.76
N VAL A 58 1.48 -14.38 10.65
CA VAL A 58 0.47 -15.31 10.13
C VAL A 58 0.81 -15.75 8.71
N LEU A 59 1.14 -14.80 7.85
CA LEU A 59 1.44 -15.09 6.45
C LEU A 59 2.75 -15.85 6.29
N ALA A 60 3.77 -15.49 7.07
CA ALA A 60 5.04 -16.22 7.04
C ALA A 60 4.86 -17.66 7.47
N LYS A 61 4.07 -17.91 8.52
CA LYS A 61 3.77 -19.26 8.99
C LYS A 61 2.94 -20.06 7.99
N ALA A 62 2.16 -19.36 7.18
CA ALA A 62 1.39 -20.00 6.11
C ALA A 62 2.23 -20.30 4.87
N GLY A 63 3.50 -19.94 4.86
CA GLY A 63 4.43 -20.26 3.79
C GLY A 63 4.63 -19.18 2.76
N PHE A 64 4.07 -17.98 2.97
CA PHE A 64 4.25 -16.87 2.04
C PHE A 64 5.53 -16.10 2.33
N ALA A 65 6.16 -15.58 1.27
CA ALA A 65 7.31 -14.68 1.40
C ALA A 65 6.78 -13.26 1.60
N VAL A 66 7.07 -12.69 2.77
CA VAL A 66 6.53 -11.37 3.16
C VAL A 66 7.66 -10.42 3.55
N VAL A 67 7.46 -9.14 3.24
CA VAL A 67 8.37 -8.06 3.63
C VAL A 67 7.52 -6.88 4.11
N GLN A 68 7.94 -6.24 5.19
CA GLN A 68 7.33 -4.99 5.64
C GLN A 68 8.03 -3.82 4.97
N THR A 69 7.25 -2.87 4.50
CA THR A 69 7.75 -1.68 3.80
C THR A 69 7.10 -0.44 4.37
N ASP A 70 7.90 0.60 4.62
CA ASP A 70 7.35 1.89 5.01
C ASP A 70 6.78 2.59 3.78
N VAL A 71 5.54 3.04 3.89
CA VAL A 71 4.86 3.79 2.83
C VAL A 71 4.24 5.05 3.42
N VAL A 72 3.91 6.00 2.57
CA VAL A 72 3.32 7.27 2.99
C VAL A 72 1.86 7.32 2.56
N MET A 73 0.97 7.62 3.50
CA MET A 73 -0.44 7.88 3.20
C MET A 73 -0.63 9.39 3.08
N ALA A 74 -1.26 9.81 1.99
CA ALA A 74 -1.52 11.22 1.73
C ALA A 74 -3.01 11.43 1.43
N THR A 75 -3.57 12.48 2.02
CA THR A 75 -4.94 12.89 1.72
C THR A 75 -4.93 13.82 0.52
N VAL A 76 -5.77 13.52 -0.45
CA VAL A 76 -5.85 14.22 -1.72
C VAL A 76 -7.27 14.76 -1.90
N PRO A 77 -7.45 16.02 -2.31
CA PRO A 77 -8.79 16.49 -2.63
C PRO A 77 -9.41 15.64 -3.74
N ASP A 78 -10.63 15.17 -3.52
CA ASP A 78 -11.30 14.28 -4.48
C ASP A 78 -12.14 15.09 -5.45
N HIS A 79 -11.48 15.81 -6.33
CA HIS A 79 -12.08 16.59 -7.41
C HIS A 79 -11.09 16.69 -8.57
N PRO A 80 -11.53 17.11 -9.74
CA PRO A 80 -10.61 17.32 -10.86
C PRO A 80 -9.47 18.28 -10.46
N GLY A 81 -8.24 17.86 -10.70
CA GLY A 81 -7.05 18.64 -10.35
C GLY A 81 -6.48 18.34 -8.97
N GLY A 82 -7.21 17.62 -8.11
CA GLY A 82 -6.73 17.31 -6.75
C GLY A 82 -5.43 16.51 -6.74
N MET A 83 -5.36 15.48 -7.56
CA MET A 83 -4.14 14.69 -7.70
C MET A 83 -2.99 15.52 -8.28
N ALA A 84 -3.29 16.39 -9.24
CA ALA A 84 -2.29 17.25 -9.87
C ALA A 84 -1.62 18.16 -8.84
N GLU A 85 -2.40 18.72 -7.90
CA GLU A 85 -1.85 19.56 -6.82
C GLU A 85 -0.81 18.83 -6.00
N ILE A 86 -1.08 17.57 -5.65
CA ILE A 86 -0.17 16.75 -4.88
C ILE A 86 1.08 16.43 -5.71
N MET A 87 0.90 16.07 -6.97
CA MET A 87 2.02 15.77 -7.86
C MET A 87 2.95 16.96 -8.03
N GLU A 88 2.41 18.17 -8.15
CA GLU A 88 3.21 19.38 -8.26
C GLU A 88 4.10 19.60 -7.03
N LYS A 89 3.57 19.35 -5.84
CA LYS A 89 4.37 19.45 -4.61
C LYS A 89 5.52 18.46 -4.61
N LEU A 90 5.27 17.25 -5.04
CA LEU A 90 6.28 16.20 -5.10
C LEU A 90 7.33 16.48 -6.17
N ASP A 91 6.91 17.01 -7.31
CA ASP A 91 7.82 17.40 -8.39
C ASP A 91 8.78 18.50 -7.91
N ARG A 92 8.26 19.50 -7.22
CA ARG A 92 9.09 20.59 -6.67
C ARG A 92 10.09 20.07 -5.64
N ALA A 93 9.74 19.03 -4.91
CA ALA A 93 10.64 18.41 -3.93
C ALA A 93 11.67 17.47 -4.58
N GLY A 94 11.45 17.08 -5.84
CA GLY A 94 12.37 16.22 -6.57
C GLY A 94 12.37 14.78 -6.09
N VAL A 95 11.24 14.28 -5.59
CA VAL A 95 11.12 12.88 -5.17
C VAL A 95 10.48 12.04 -6.25
N ASP A 96 10.95 10.79 -6.37
CA ASP A 96 10.39 9.83 -7.32
C ASP A 96 9.38 8.94 -6.63
N ILE A 97 8.29 8.68 -7.33
CA ILE A 97 7.26 7.74 -6.89
C ILE A 97 7.61 6.37 -7.45
N GLU A 98 7.84 5.40 -6.59
CA GLU A 98 8.10 4.03 -7.01
C GLU A 98 6.80 3.32 -7.37
N TYR A 99 5.75 3.52 -6.58
CA TYR A 99 4.39 3.06 -6.88
C TYR A 99 3.38 3.80 -6.00
N SER A 100 2.12 3.71 -6.41
CA SER A 100 1.02 4.29 -5.63
C SER A 100 -0.26 3.50 -5.87
N TYR A 101 -1.16 3.56 -4.91
CA TYR A 101 -2.49 2.97 -5.04
C TYR A 101 -3.47 3.69 -4.10
N ALA A 102 -4.75 3.51 -4.37
CA ALA A 102 -5.79 4.17 -3.59
C ALA A 102 -6.11 3.39 -2.32
N TYR A 103 -6.42 4.12 -1.26
CA TYR A 103 -6.91 3.54 -0.01
C TYR A 103 -8.45 3.56 -0.08
N ALA A 104 -9.06 2.44 0.24
CA ALA A 104 -10.51 2.27 0.07
C ALA A 104 -11.33 2.88 1.22
N LEU A 105 -11.09 4.13 1.56
CA LEU A 105 -11.95 4.83 2.49
C LEU A 105 -12.92 5.67 1.68
N GLY A 106 -14.12 5.17 1.55
CA GLY A 106 -15.06 5.81 0.72
C GLY A 106 -15.92 6.81 1.41
N SER A 107 -15.68 8.04 1.35
CA SER A 107 -16.74 9.02 1.27
C SER A 107 -16.21 10.42 1.37
N GLY A 108 -16.82 11.30 0.66
CA GLY A 108 -16.69 12.69 0.83
C GLY A 108 -15.69 13.34 -0.11
N GLU A 109 -15.18 14.45 0.32
CA GLU A 109 -14.42 15.36 -0.51
C GLU A 109 -12.95 14.99 -0.62
N LYS A 110 -12.52 13.94 0.06
CA LYS A 110 -11.11 13.57 0.14
C LYS A 110 -10.90 12.10 -0.17
N ALA A 111 -9.82 11.83 -0.89
CA ALA A 111 -9.34 10.50 -1.14
C ALA A 111 -8.02 10.29 -0.40
N ILE A 112 -7.72 9.06 -0.06
CA ILE A 112 -6.43 8.73 0.55
C ILE A 112 -5.66 7.87 -0.42
N LEU A 113 -4.42 8.27 -0.69
CA LEU A 113 -3.50 7.53 -1.55
C LEU A 113 -2.32 7.01 -0.73
N VAL A 114 -1.83 5.85 -1.14
CA VAL A 114 -0.64 5.24 -0.56
C VAL A 114 0.49 5.36 -1.56
N PHE A 115 1.64 5.84 -1.12
CA PHE A 115 2.80 6.04 -1.98
C PHE A 115 4.03 5.38 -1.39
N LYS A 116 4.85 4.81 -2.24
CA LYS A 116 6.22 4.46 -1.91
C LYS A 116 7.14 5.38 -2.72
N PHE A 117 7.99 6.11 -2.03
CA PHE A 117 8.93 7.02 -2.66
C PHE A 117 10.36 6.51 -2.53
N ASP A 118 11.25 7.05 -3.33
CA ASP A 118 12.70 6.84 -3.16
C ASP A 118 13.19 7.41 -1.82
N ASP A 119 12.56 8.51 -1.37
CA ASP A 119 12.83 9.14 -0.07
C ASP A 119 11.52 9.53 0.58
N ASN A 120 10.98 8.64 1.40
CA ASN A 120 9.69 8.86 2.07
C ASN A 120 9.70 10.08 2.99
N ALA A 121 10.79 10.31 3.71
CA ALA A 121 10.86 11.44 4.64
C ALA A 121 10.80 12.78 3.90
N LYS A 122 11.51 12.89 2.79
CA LYS A 122 11.50 14.09 1.97
C LYS A 122 10.12 14.34 1.36
N ALA A 123 9.49 13.28 0.87
CA ALA A 123 8.15 13.35 0.31
C ALA A 123 7.11 13.76 1.36
N GLU A 124 7.19 13.17 2.55
CA GLU A 124 6.27 13.48 3.63
C GLU A 124 6.36 14.95 4.04
N ALA A 125 7.58 15.48 4.14
CA ALA A 125 7.81 16.89 4.43
C ALA A 125 7.21 17.80 3.34
N ALA A 126 7.36 17.42 2.07
CA ALA A 126 6.80 18.16 0.95
C ALA A 126 5.28 18.19 0.97
N LEU A 127 4.66 17.06 1.34
CA LEU A 127 3.20 16.95 1.39
C LEU A 127 2.59 17.72 2.55
N GLU A 128 3.32 17.90 3.63
CA GLU A 128 2.89 18.67 4.79
C GLU A 128 3.03 20.18 4.61
N GLY A 129 3.85 20.58 3.63
CA GLY A 129 4.15 21.99 3.36
C GLY A 129 3.10 22.76 2.53
#